data_100a26fa429b9e73832954cbe00fe706
#
_entry.id   100a26fa429b9e73832954cbe00fe706
#
_cell.length_a   1.000
_cell.length_b   1.000
_cell.length_c   1.000
_cell.angle_alpha   90.00
_cell.angle_beta   90.00
_cell.angle_gamma   90.00
#
_symmetry.space_group_name_H-M   'P 1'
#
loop_
_entity.id
_entity.type
_entity.pdbx_description
1 polymer ?
#
loop_
_entity_poly.entity_id
_entity_poly.type
_entity_poly.pdbx_seq_one_letter_code
_entity_poly.pdbx_strand_id
1 'polypeptide(L)'
;STLNLLAINFFKEKKIKISKESVNLLIERSLGDRKNLYNELNKIDNFTENEKKITYENIIKLTNLAENYSISEITDNCLAKNIKKIVIILNENNFTSDECIVILRTLLNKSKRLLKLIGDIEITNNIDKSITSYNPPIFWKEKEIVKNQINKWKKQEVINLIKEIYEIEILVKRNSTSSLNIVCDFIVNKSKAA
;
A
#
# COMPACT_ATOMS: atom_id res chain seq x y z
N SER A 1 -9.64 12.33 -12.78
CA SER A 1 -8.64 12.91 -11.87
C SER A 1 -7.51 13.55 -12.69
N THR A 2 -6.82 14.52 -12.12
CA THR A 2 -5.69 15.25 -12.75
C THR A 2 -4.57 14.30 -13.20
N LEU A 3 -4.33 13.23 -12.44
CA LEU A 3 -3.33 12.20 -12.76
C LEU A 3 -3.72 11.36 -13.97
N ASN A 4 -5.00 11.12 -14.19
CA ASN A 4 -5.49 10.39 -15.37
C ASN A 4 -5.21 11.18 -16.65
N LEU A 5 -5.52 12.47 -16.65
CA LEU A 5 -5.23 13.35 -17.79
C LEU A 5 -3.73 13.43 -18.08
N LEU A 6 -2.90 13.51 -17.03
CA LEU A 6 -1.45 13.54 -17.15
C LEU A 6 -0.91 12.26 -17.81
N ALA A 7 -1.34 11.09 -17.34
CA ALA A 7 -0.90 9.81 -17.91
C ALA A 7 -1.37 9.65 -19.36
N ILE A 8 -2.63 9.97 -19.66
CA ILE A 8 -3.17 9.87 -21.03
C ILE A 8 -2.43 10.81 -22.00
N ASN A 9 -2.17 12.06 -21.58
CA ASN A 9 -1.46 13.02 -22.41
C ASN A 9 -0.02 12.57 -22.67
N PHE A 10 0.68 12.08 -21.64
CA PHE A 10 2.03 11.54 -21.77
C PHE A 10 2.10 10.43 -22.83
N PHE A 11 1.21 9.42 -22.76
CA PHE A 11 1.21 8.31 -23.72
C PHE A 11 0.79 8.74 -25.13
N LYS A 12 -0.09 9.76 -25.26
CA LYS A 12 -0.43 10.36 -26.56
C LYS A 12 0.77 11.08 -27.18
N GLU A 13 1.48 11.91 -26.42
CA GLU A 13 2.68 12.63 -26.88
C GLU A 13 3.76 11.66 -27.35
N LYS A 14 3.99 10.59 -26.58
CA LYS A 14 4.98 9.55 -26.89
C LYS A 14 4.50 8.54 -27.96
N LYS A 15 3.24 8.64 -28.40
CA LYS A 15 2.61 7.72 -29.35
C LYS A 15 2.63 6.25 -28.91
N ILE A 16 2.59 6.01 -27.58
CA ILE A 16 2.57 4.67 -26.98
C ILE A 16 1.12 4.20 -26.87
N LYS A 17 0.82 3.03 -27.44
CA LYS A 17 -0.50 2.40 -27.31
C LYS A 17 -0.60 1.65 -25.99
N ILE A 18 -1.52 2.09 -25.12
CA ILE A 18 -1.75 1.54 -23.79
C ILE A 18 -3.25 1.37 -23.52
N SER A 19 -3.62 0.33 -22.78
CA SER A 19 -5.02 0.11 -22.40
C SER A 19 -5.44 1.04 -21.24
N LYS A 20 -6.75 1.33 -21.15
CA LYS A 20 -7.30 2.09 -20.02
C LYS A 20 -7.03 1.42 -18.66
N GLU A 21 -7.09 0.09 -18.63
CA GLU A 21 -6.80 -0.71 -17.43
C GLU A 21 -5.35 -0.51 -16.97
N SER A 22 -4.42 -0.49 -17.92
CA SER A 22 -3.01 -0.22 -17.66
C SER A 22 -2.76 1.18 -17.12
N VAL A 23 -3.43 2.19 -17.67
CA VAL A 23 -3.36 3.57 -17.16
C VAL A 23 -3.92 3.66 -15.76
N ASN A 24 -5.07 3.04 -15.49
CA ASN A 24 -5.67 3.02 -14.15
C ASN A 24 -4.74 2.34 -13.14
N LEU A 25 -4.09 1.24 -13.52
CA LEU A 25 -3.12 0.54 -12.68
C LEU A 25 -1.96 1.44 -12.28
N LEU A 26 -1.39 2.20 -13.23
CA LEU A 26 -0.28 3.13 -12.95
C LEU A 26 -0.69 4.25 -12.00
N ILE A 27 -1.89 4.79 -12.18
CA ILE A 27 -2.44 5.84 -11.31
C ILE A 27 -2.69 5.32 -9.90
N GLU A 28 -3.31 4.14 -9.80
CA GLU A 28 -3.57 3.47 -8.52
C GLU A 28 -2.27 3.30 -7.72
N ARG A 29 -1.20 2.92 -8.40
CA ARG A 29 0.09 2.61 -7.80
C ARG A 29 0.96 3.81 -7.52
N SER A 30 0.72 4.92 -8.20
CA SER A 30 1.34 6.19 -7.85
C SER A 30 0.88 6.72 -6.48
N LEU A 31 -0.13 6.08 -5.85
CA LEU A 31 -0.70 6.47 -4.55
C LEU A 31 -1.14 7.94 -4.49
N GLY A 32 -1.52 8.52 -5.62
CA GLY A 32 -1.87 9.93 -5.74
C GLY A 32 -0.67 10.88 -5.84
N ASP A 33 0.57 10.37 -5.83
CA ASP A 33 1.78 11.15 -5.97
C ASP A 33 2.14 11.36 -7.45
N ARG A 34 2.18 12.62 -7.86
CA ARG A 34 2.49 13.01 -9.24
C ARG A 34 3.92 12.66 -9.65
N LYS A 35 4.89 12.76 -8.73
CA LYS A 35 6.30 12.46 -9.00
C LYS A 35 6.50 10.95 -9.20
N ASN A 36 5.86 10.14 -8.35
CA ASN A 36 5.87 8.69 -8.50
C ASN A 36 5.27 8.28 -9.85
N LEU A 37 4.12 8.83 -10.21
CA LEU A 37 3.52 8.57 -11.53
C LEU A 37 4.48 8.92 -12.66
N TYR A 38 5.12 10.09 -12.62
CA TYR A 38 6.06 10.53 -13.66
C TYR A 38 7.25 9.57 -13.79
N ASN A 39 7.79 9.07 -12.68
CA ASN A 39 8.87 8.09 -12.68
C ASN A 39 8.45 6.79 -13.37
N GLU A 40 7.24 6.30 -13.08
CA GLU A 40 6.72 5.08 -13.73
C GLU A 40 6.45 5.30 -15.23
N LEU A 41 5.92 6.45 -15.62
CA LEU A 41 5.70 6.81 -17.02
C LEU A 41 7.02 6.84 -17.81
N ASN A 42 8.09 7.41 -17.24
CA ASN A 42 9.41 7.45 -17.87
C ASN A 42 10.05 6.07 -18.00
N LYS A 43 9.87 5.17 -17.04
CA LYS A 43 10.33 3.78 -17.18
C LYS A 43 9.65 3.09 -18.37
N ILE A 44 8.36 3.31 -18.55
CA ILE A 44 7.60 2.76 -19.68
C ILE A 44 8.08 3.34 -21.00
N ASP A 45 8.31 4.65 -21.08
CA ASP A 45 8.84 5.31 -22.27
C ASP A 45 10.17 4.68 -22.70
N ASN A 46 11.12 4.56 -21.77
CA ASN A 46 12.42 3.93 -22.01
C ASN A 46 12.31 2.48 -22.48
N PHE A 47 11.35 1.71 -21.92
CA PHE A 47 11.13 0.33 -22.33
C PHE A 47 10.52 0.22 -23.74
N THR A 48 9.69 1.17 -24.14
CA THR A 48 8.95 1.15 -25.40
C THR A 48 9.65 1.86 -26.55
N GLU A 49 10.93 2.26 -26.40
CA GLU A 49 11.69 2.98 -27.45
C GLU A 49 11.62 2.29 -28.82
N ASN A 50 11.62 0.95 -28.87
CA ASN A 50 11.62 0.17 -30.09
C ASN A 50 10.22 -0.36 -30.51
N GLU A 51 9.31 -0.55 -29.57
CA GLU A 51 7.97 -1.09 -29.83
C GLU A 51 6.88 -0.23 -29.19
N LYS A 52 6.41 0.80 -29.83
CA LYS A 52 5.41 1.77 -29.30
C LYS A 52 4.07 1.14 -28.83
N LYS A 53 4.15 -0.04 -28.22
CA LYS A 53 3.03 -0.80 -27.66
C LYS A 53 3.49 -1.48 -26.38
N ILE A 54 2.70 -1.36 -25.31
CA ILE A 54 2.95 -2.02 -24.05
C ILE A 54 1.73 -2.84 -23.61
N THR A 55 1.99 -4.06 -23.14
CA THR A 55 0.95 -4.92 -22.59
C THR A 55 0.78 -4.70 -21.09
N TYR A 56 -0.36 -5.09 -20.56
CA TYR A 56 -0.63 -5.05 -19.11
C TYR A 56 0.41 -5.85 -18.30
N GLU A 57 0.83 -7.01 -18.81
CA GLU A 57 1.86 -7.85 -18.18
C GLU A 57 3.25 -7.18 -18.16
N ASN A 58 3.60 -6.45 -19.22
CA ASN A 58 4.85 -5.71 -19.26
C ASN A 58 4.86 -4.58 -18.23
N ILE A 59 3.73 -3.90 -18.06
CA ILE A 59 3.60 -2.86 -17.02
C ILE A 59 3.79 -3.47 -15.63
N ILE A 60 3.18 -4.61 -15.36
CA ILE A 60 3.37 -5.32 -14.09
C ILE A 60 4.86 -5.61 -13.84
N LYS A 61 5.60 -6.06 -14.83
CA LYS A 61 7.05 -6.38 -14.69
C LYS A 61 7.94 -5.14 -14.54
N LEU A 62 7.62 -4.05 -15.26
CA LEU A 62 8.46 -2.86 -15.31
C LEU A 62 8.33 -1.96 -14.10
N THR A 63 7.17 -1.93 -13.48
CA THR A 63 6.84 -0.93 -12.47
C THR A 63 7.14 -1.39 -11.04
N ASN A 64 8.03 -2.35 -10.81
CA ASN A 64 8.32 -2.93 -9.48
C ASN A 64 7.06 -3.18 -8.64
N LEU A 65 6.01 -3.55 -9.32
CA LEU A 65 4.67 -3.62 -8.78
C LEU A 65 4.52 -4.79 -7.82
N ALA A 66 5.35 -5.80 -7.96
CA ALA A 66 5.39 -6.93 -7.05
C ALA A 66 5.83 -6.47 -5.64
N GLU A 67 6.86 -5.61 -5.56
CA GLU A 67 7.37 -5.09 -4.28
C GLU A 67 6.36 -4.18 -3.58
N ASN A 68 5.79 -3.19 -4.29
CA ASN A 68 4.79 -2.30 -3.70
C ASN A 68 3.47 -3.03 -3.39
N TYR A 69 3.09 -4.02 -4.18
CA TYR A 69 1.92 -4.84 -3.90
C TYR A 69 2.14 -5.70 -2.66
N SER A 70 3.31 -6.32 -2.52
CA SER A 70 3.63 -7.12 -1.34
C SER A 70 3.69 -6.29 -0.05
N ILE A 71 4.18 -5.04 -0.11
CA ILE A 71 4.19 -4.11 1.03
C ILE A 71 2.75 -3.71 1.43
N SER A 72 1.90 -3.40 0.46
CA SER A 72 0.49 -3.11 0.76
C SER A 72 -0.22 -4.33 1.31
N GLU A 73 0.01 -5.50 0.71
CA GLU A 73 -0.62 -6.75 1.10
C GLU A 73 -0.20 -7.20 2.50
N ILE A 74 1.10 -7.10 2.85
CA ILE A 74 1.58 -7.47 4.18
C ILE A 74 0.99 -6.55 5.26
N THR A 75 0.91 -5.24 5.00
CA THR A 75 0.35 -4.29 5.95
C THR A 75 -1.16 -4.45 6.11
N ASP A 76 -1.89 -4.74 5.03
CA ASP A 76 -3.32 -5.01 5.09
C ASP A 76 -3.65 -6.29 5.84
N ASN A 77 -2.87 -7.36 5.62
CA ASN A 77 -3.05 -8.63 6.34
C ASN A 77 -2.60 -8.52 7.81
N CYS A 78 -1.63 -7.68 8.14
CA CYS A 78 -1.27 -7.37 9.51
C CYS A 78 -2.45 -6.74 10.26
N LEU A 79 -3.07 -5.71 9.71
CA LEU A 79 -4.25 -5.07 10.30
C LEU A 79 -5.49 -5.97 10.29
N ALA A 80 -5.60 -6.88 9.33
CA ALA A 80 -6.66 -7.89 9.29
C ALA A 80 -6.42 -9.08 10.25
N LYS A 81 -5.30 -9.09 11.00
CA LYS A 81 -4.87 -10.18 11.89
C LYS A 81 -4.85 -11.55 11.18
N ASN A 82 -4.34 -11.57 9.94
CA ASN A 82 -4.27 -12.76 9.10
C ASN A 82 -2.85 -13.34 9.07
N ILE A 83 -2.46 -13.99 10.16
CA ILE A 83 -1.12 -14.56 10.33
C ILE A 83 -0.74 -15.56 9.23
N LYS A 84 -1.68 -16.38 8.76
CA LYS A 84 -1.41 -17.38 7.71
C LYS A 84 -0.93 -16.71 6.42
N LYS A 85 -1.61 -15.63 6.01
CA LYS A 85 -1.23 -14.91 4.80
C LYS A 85 0.09 -14.15 4.98
N ILE A 86 0.33 -13.57 6.17
CA ILE A 86 1.60 -12.91 6.51
C ILE A 86 2.80 -13.86 6.32
N VAL A 87 2.71 -15.09 6.84
CA VAL A 87 3.79 -16.08 6.71
C VAL A 87 4.07 -16.40 5.24
N ILE A 88 3.02 -16.55 4.43
CA ILE A 88 3.18 -16.79 2.98
C ILE A 88 3.90 -15.61 2.32
N ILE A 89 3.44 -14.36 2.57
CA ILE A 89 4.04 -13.17 1.97
C ILE A 89 5.51 -13.02 2.37
N LEU A 90 5.85 -13.26 3.64
CA LEU A 90 7.23 -13.17 4.13
C LEU A 90 8.14 -14.24 3.51
N ASN A 91 7.61 -15.44 3.21
CA ASN A 91 8.39 -16.50 2.56
C ASN A 91 8.55 -16.30 1.05
N GLU A 92 7.60 -15.65 0.41
CA GLU A 92 7.62 -15.43 -1.04
C GLU A 92 8.40 -14.17 -1.45
N ASN A 93 8.66 -13.25 -0.50
CA ASN A 93 9.30 -11.97 -0.78
C ASN A 93 10.56 -11.79 0.06
N ASN A 94 11.63 -11.35 -0.59
CA ASN A 94 12.90 -11.00 0.05
C ASN A 94 12.94 -9.48 0.26
N PHE A 95 12.32 -9.00 1.34
CA PHE A 95 12.31 -7.57 1.66
C PHE A 95 13.72 -7.07 2.02
N THR A 96 14.07 -5.92 1.48
CA THR A 96 15.32 -5.21 1.79
C THR A 96 15.19 -4.35 3.05
N SER A 97 16.31 -3.88 3.59
CA SER A 97 16.32 -2.97 4.75
C SER A 97 15.56 -1.66 4.47
N ASP A 98 15.64 -1.14 3.23
CA ASP A 98 14.93 0.08 2.85
C ASP A 98 13.42 -0.14 2.79
N GLU A 99 13.00 -1.30 2.28
CA GLU A 99 11.59 -1.69 2.25
C GLU A 99 11.00 -1.89 3.66
N CYS A 100 11.81 -2.30 4.64
CA CYS A 100 11.38 -2.37 6.03
C CYS A 100 10.85 -1.01 6.55
N ILE A 101 11.52 0.09 6.20
CA ILE A 101 11.05 1.44 6.55
C ILE A 101 9.75 1.78 5.82
N VAL A 102 9.65 1.40 4.54
CA VAL A 102 8.43 1.63 3.74
C VAL A 102 7.25 0.84 4.31
N ILE A 103 7.47 -0.42 4.72
CA ILE A 103 6.47 -1.27 5.38
C ILE A 103 5.94 -0.59 6.65
N LEU A 104 6.84 -0.14 7.53
CA LEU A 104 6.45 0.52 8.79
C LEU A 104 5.65 1.80 8.54
N ARG A 105 6.08 2.65 7.59
CA ARG A 105 5.38 3.88 7.23
C ARG A 105 4.01 3.61 6.60
N THR A 106 3.92 2.60 5.76
CA THR A 106 2.65 2.17 5.16
C THR A 106 1.70 1.66 6.24
N LEU A 107 2.19 0.83 7.15
CA LEU A 107 1.43 0.33 8.29
C LEU A 107 0.96 1.49 9.19
N LEU A 108 1.84 2.47 9.47
CA LEU A 108 1.50 3.66 10.24
C LEU A 108 0.36 4.45 9.60
N ASN A 109 0.44 4.71 8.30
CA ASN A 109 -0.58 5.47 7.57
C ASN A 109 -1.93 4.74 7.56
N LYS A 110 -1.91 3.42 7.32
CA LYS A 110 -3.12 2.58 7.37
C LYS A 110 -3.69 2.49 8.80
N SER A 111 -2.84 2.44 9.84
CA SER A 111 -3.28 2.46 11.24
C SER A 111 -3.93 3.80 11.62
N LYS A 112 -3.38 4.94 11.16
CA LYS A 112 -3.99 6.26 11.35
C LYS A 112 -5.35 6.35 10.65
N ARG A 113 -5.46 5.81 9.41
CA ARG A 113 -6.73 5.70 8.70
C ARG A 113 -7.75 4.88 9.50
N LEU A 114 -7.33 3.72 10.01
CA LEU A 114 -8.16 2.84 10.81
C LEU A 114 -8.66 3.52 12.09
N LEU A 115 -7.76 4.23 12.80
CA LEU A 115 -8.13 4.98 14.01
C LEU A 115 -9.20 6.04 13.73
N LYS A 116 -9.05 6.78 12.63
CA LYS A 116 -10.03 7.79 12.22
C LYS A 116 -11.38 7.15 11.89
N LEU A 117 -11.38 6.05 11.13
CA LEU A 117 -12.61 5.32 10.78
C LEU A 117 -13.33 4.79 12.03
N ILE A 118 -12.60 4.22 12.99
CA ILE A 118 -13.19 3.76 14.26
C ILE A 118 -13.83 4.94 15.01
N GLY A 119 -13.16 6.10 15.06
CA GLY A 119 -13.72 7.31 15.68
C GLY A 119 -14.99 7.81 14.95
N ASP A 120 -15.01 7.80 13.63
CA ASP A 120 -16.16 8.20 12.84
C ASP A 120 -17.35 7.23 13.03
N ILE A 121 -17.07 5.93 13.21
CA ILE A 121 -18.08 4.91 13.47
C ILE A 121 -18.68 5.07 14.88
N GLU A 122 -17.89 5.45 15.88
CA GLU A 122 -18.41 5.75 17.23
C GLU A 122 -19.47 6.86 17.21
N ILE A 123 -19.38 7.79 16.24
CA ILE A 123 -20.32 8.90 16.08
C ILE A 123 -21.49 8.51 15.17
N THR A 124 -21.22 7.83 14.06
CA THR A 124 -22.24 7.57 13.01
C THR A 124 -23.01 6.28 13.21
N ASN A 125 -22.50 5.36 14.02
CA ASN A 125 -22.97 3.97 14.18
C ASN A 125 -23.12 3.22 12.83
N ASN A 126 -22.36 3.63 11.78
CA ASN A 126 -22.52 3.05 10.45
C ASN A 126 -21.15 2.92 9.76
N ILE A 127 -20.67 1.67 9.61
CA ILE A 127 -19.39 1.35 9.00
C ILE A 127 -19.35 1.77 7.52
N ASP A 128 -20.38 1.45 6.75
CA ASP A 128 -20.41 1.73 5.31
C ASP A 128 -20.43 3.24 5.03
N LYS A 129 -21.17 3.99 5.82
CA LYS A 129 -21.22 5.45 5.73
C LYS A 129 -19.84 6.04 6.04
N SER A 130 -19.18 5.60 7.10
CA SER A 130 -17.87 6.08 7.51
C SER A 130 -16.79 5.77 6.46
N ILE A 131 -16.82 4.57 5.85
CA ILE A 131 -15.89 4.20 4.76
C ILE A 131 -16.15 5.02 3.50
N THR A 132 -17.42 5.27 3.16
CA THR A 132 -17.78 5.97 1.92
C THR A 132 -17.49 7.47 2.00
N SER A 133 -17.67 8.08 3.19
CA SER A 133 -17.42 9.51 3.43
C SER A 133 -15.96 9.81 3.78
N TYR A 134 -15.10 8.80 3.90
CA TYR A 134 -13.70 9.01 4.24
C TYR A 134 -12.97 9.82 3.16
N ASN A 135 -12.16 10.77 3.58
CA ASN A 135 -11.36 11.61 2.68
C ASN A 135 -9.86 11.52 3.04
N PRO A 136 -8.97 11.11 2.09
CA PRO A 136 -9.24 10.78 0.67
C PRO A 136 -10.06 9.48 0.52
N PRO A 137 -10.84 9.33 -0.58
CA PRO A 137 -11.72 8.18 -0.77
C PRO A 137 -10.96 6.84 -0.75
N ILE A 138 -11.52 5.87 -0.02
CA ILE A 138 -10.97 4.51 0.02
C ILE A 138 -11.27 3.82 -1.30
N PHE A 139 -10.23 3.22 -1.89
CA PHE A 139 -10.37 2.50 -3.14
C PHE A 139 -11.37 1.34 -2.99
N TRP A 140 -12.21 1.14 -4.00
CA TRP A 140 -13.33 0.21 -3.90
C TRP A 140 -12.91 -1.23 -3.58
N LYS A 141 -11.75 -1.69 -4.10
CA LYS A 141 -11.18 -3.03 -3.81
C LYS A 141 -10.68 -3.17 -2.36
N GLU A 142 -10.32 -2.06 -1.72
CA GLU A 142 -9.85 -2.07 -0.33
C GLU A 142 -10.99 -2.05 0.69
N LYS A 143 -12.21 -1.71 0.30
CA LYS A 143 -13.33 -1.52 1.24
C LYS A 143 -13.61 -2.74 2.10
N GLU A 144 -13.60 -3.94 1.51
CA GLU A 144 -13.88 -5.18 2.24
C GLU A 144 -12.77 -5.53 3.25
N ILE A 145 -11.49 -5.33 2.88
CA ILE A 145 -10.39 -5.57 3.83
C ILE A 145 -10.41 -4.52 4.96
N VAL A 146 -10.74 -3.27 4.65
CA VAL A 146 -10.89 -2.21 5.66
C VAL A 146 -12.04 -2.52 6.63
N LYS A 147 -13.19 -3.01 6.16
CA LYS A 147 -14.28 -3.48 7.04
C LYS A 147 -13.81 -4.59 7.99
N ASN A 148 -13.07 -5.55 7.45
CA ASN A 148 -12.51 -6.63 8.26
C ASN A 148 -11.52 -6.10 9.32
N GLN A 149 -10.67 -5.14 8.95
CA GLN A 149 -9.72 -4.50 9.87
C GLN A 149 -10.46 -3.77 11.01
N ILE A 150 -11.49 -3.00 10.70
CA ILE A 150 -12.30 -2.28 11.69
C ILE A 150 -12.84 -3.23 12.76
N ASN A 151 -13.31 -4.41 12.38
CA ASN A 151 -13.87 -5.40 13.29
C ASN A 151 -12.82 -6.12 14.16
N LYS A 152 -11.52 -5.98 13.85
CA LYS A 152 -10.42 -6.66 14.55
C LYS A 152 -9.73 -5.81 15.60
N TRP A 153 -10.01 -4.52 15.66
CA TRP A 153 -9.28 -3.59 16.50
C TRP A 153 -10.20 -2.70 17.31
N LYS A 154 -9.88 -2.57 18.60
CA LYS A 154 -10.44 -1.50 19.43
C LYS A 154 -9.62 -0.23 19.28
N LYS A 155 -10.23 0.92 19.49
CA LYS A 155 -9.60 2.25 19.37
C LYS A 155 -8.28 2.34 20.14
N GLN A 156 -8.27 1.88 21.40
CA GLN A 156 -7.08 1.94 22.25
C GLN A 156 -5.95 1.04 21.74
N GLU A 157 -6.29 -0.11 21.15
CA GLU A 157 -5.29 -1.02 20.57
C GLU A 157 -4.61 -0.39 19.35
N VAL A 158 -5.37 0.35 18.52
CA VAL A 158 -4.80 1.06 17.36
C VAL A 158 -3.91 2.21 17.81
N ILE A 159 -4.27 2.93 18.89
CA ILE A 159 -3.42 3.97 19.47
C ILE A 159 -2.09 3.38 19.96
N ASN A 160 -2.15 2.25 20.63
CA ASN A 160 -0.94 1.56 21.09
C ASN A 160 -0.10 1.05 19.91
N LEU A 161 -0.73 0.46 18.89
CA LEU A 161 -0.05 0.04 17.65
C LEU A 161 0.70 1.20 16.99
N ILE A 162 0.08 2.38 16.89
CA ILE A 162 0.73 3.57 16.33
C ILE A 162 1.99 3.96 17.13
N LYS A 163 1.93 3.94 18.46
CA LYS A 163 3.10 4.23 19.31
C LYS A 163 4.22 3.21 19.09
N GLU A 164 3.88 1.93 19.11
CA GLU A 164 4.84 0.85 18.88
C GLU A 164 5.49 0.92 17.49
N ILE A 165 4.74 1.30 16.43
CA ILE A 165 5.33 1.48 15.09
C ILE A 165 6.42 2.56 15.11
N TYR A 166 6.24 3.68 15.83
CA TYR A 166 7.28 4.70 15.98
C TYR A 166 8.51 4.16 16.72
N GLU A 167 8.31 3.39 17.76
CA GLU A 167 9.42 2.79 18.53
C GLU A 167 10.21 1.80 17.66
N ILE A 168 9.52 0.96 16.89
CA ILE A 168 10.13 0.02 15.95
C ILE A 168 10.86 0.76 14.82
N GLU A 169 10.30 1.86 14.28
CA GLU A 169 10.97 2.64 13.25
C GLU A 169 12.31 3.21 13.76
N ILE A 170 12.35 3.69 15.00
CA ILE A 170 13.59 4.17 15.62
C ILE A 170 14.59 3.02 15.80
N LEU A 171 14.11 1.86 16.26
CA LEU A 171 14.94 0.68 16.46
C LEU A 171 15.56 0.18 15.14
N VAL A 172 14.77 0.11 14.07
CA VAL A 172 15.21 -0.28 12.73
C VAL A 172 16.28 0.68 12.18
N LYS A 173 16.09 1.99 12.35
CA LYS A 173 17.08 2.99 11.90
C LYS A 173 18.42 2.91 12.65
N ARG A 174 18.39 2.47 13.90
CA ARG A 174 19.60 2.27 14.71
C ARG A 174 20.31 0.93 14.42
N ASN A 175 19.57 -0.06 13.91
CA ASN A 175 20.04 -1.43 13.70
C ASN A 175 19.79 -1.89 12.27
N SER A 176 20.42 -1.26 11.30
CA SER A 176 20.18 -1.52 9.85
C SER A 176 20.42 -2.98 9.45
N THR A 177 21.40 -3.66 10.05
CA THR A 177 21.71 -5.08 9.76
C THR A 177 20.64 -6.06 10.23
N SER A 178 19.82 -5.69 11.23
CA SER A 178 18.77 -6.53 11.81
C SER A 178 17.35 -6.03 11.46
N SER A 179 17.23 -5.02 10.61
CA SER A 179 15.97 -4.35 10.31
C SER A 179 14.88 -5.32 9.83
N LEU A 180 15.22 -6.28 8.97
CA LEU A 180 14.28 -7.27 8.46
C LEU A 180 13.71 -8.14 9.60
N ASN A 181 14.58 -8.68 10.46
CA ASN A 181 14.14 -9.54 11.57
C ASN A 181 13.23 -8.77 12.53
N ILE A 182 13.59 -7.52 12.85
CA ILE A 182 12.82 -6.66 13.75
C ILE A 182 11.41 -6.41 13.17
N VAL A 183 11.32 -6.06 11.90
CA VAL A 183 10.03 -5.76 11.24
C VAL A 183 9.20 -7.03 11.06
N CYS A 184 9.80 -8.15 10.64
CA CYS A 184 9.10 -9.42 10.52
C CYS A 184 8.53 -9.90 11.86
N ASP A 185 9.31 -9.86 12.93
CA ASP A 185 8.85 -10.24 14.27
C ASP A 185 7.70 -9.33 14.74
N PHE A 186 7.85 -8.02 14.57
CA PHE A 186 6.80 -7.07 14.89
C PHE A 186 5.49 -7.36 14.15
N ILE A 187 5.54 -7.53 12.81
CA ILE A 187 4.36 -7.79 11.98
C ILE A 187 3.71 -9.12 12.37
N VAL A 188 4.50 -10.18 12.55
CA VAL A 188 4.00 -11.51 12.95
C VAL A 188 3.29 -11.41 14.30
N ASN A 189 3.88 -10.72 15.27
CA ASN A 189 3.29 -10.59 16.61
C ASN A 189 1.99 -9.78 16.58
N LYS A 190 1.91 -8.69 15.78
CA LYS A 190 0.67 -7.89 15.63
C LYS A 190 -0.41 -8.58 14.83
N SER A 191 -0.05 -9.57 14.02
CA SER A 191 -0.99 -10.36 13.19
C SER A 191 -1.64 -11.53 13.93
N LYS A 192 -1.17 -11.86 15.14
CA LYS A 192 -1.81 -12.87 15.99
C LYS A 192 -3.16 -12.34 16.48
N ALA A 193 -4.20 -13.17 16.37
CA ALA A 193 -5.45 -12.89 17.07
C ALA A 193 -5.19 -12.93 18.58
N ALA A 194 -5.76 -11.99 19.31
CA ALA A 194 -5.75 -12.03 20.77
C ALA A 194 -6.65 -13.14 21.26
#